data_f2567d8c8d8018ab630ed0d6aa19187e
#
_entry.id   f2567d8c8d8018ab630ed0d6aa19187e
#
_cell.length_a   1.000
_cell.length_b   1.000
_cell.length_c   1.000
_cell.angle_alpha   90.00
_cell.angle_beta   90.00
_cell.angle_gamma   90.00
#
_symmetry.space_group_name_H-M   'P 1'
#
loop_
_entity.id
_entity.type
_entity.pdbx_description
1 polymer ?
#
loop_
_entity_poly.entity_id
_entity_poly.type
_entity_poly.pdbx_seq_one_letter_code
_entity_poly.pdbx_strand_id
1 'polypeptide(L)'
;MKLSAITVLLALLISCNNESKTDSATTTSDSSNATAAKDATTTETKTEEWIPVDDSTAMKAMMEVGTPGPEQAMLAKDNGTWKAEVTMWEKPGAAPATSKGTLSNKMILGGRYQVTTFKGDMMGMPFEGTGTTGYDKARKVWVSTWTDNMSTAIMNMEGTYDEASRTMTFTGKMLCPANGKWCELKQVMKKLDDKTEVMEMYGPDMQTGKTFKNMEMKMTKS
;
A
#
# COMPACT_ATOMS: atom_id res chain seq x y z
N MET A 1 8.35 -35.24 39.22
CA MET A 1 8.52 -34.55 40.52
C MET A 1 8.84 -33.10 40.30
N LYS A 2 8.04 -32.25 40.97
CA LYS A 2 8.11 -30.81 41.22
C LYS A 2 7.59 -29.88 40.14
N LEU A 3 6.29 -29.56 40.28
CA LEU A 3 5.63 -28.34 39.90
C LEU A 3 6.32 -27.13 40.57
N SER A 4 6.38 -26.01 39.84
CA SER A 4 6.45 -24.71 40.47
C SER A 4 5.53 -23.76 39.67
N ALA A 5 4.44 -23.44 40.34
CA ALA A 5 3.50 -22.39 39.94
C ALA A 5 4.13 -21.03 40.27
N ILE A 6 4.08 -20.09 39.35
CA ILE A 6 4.31 -18.66 39.61
C ILE A 6 3.03 -17.91 39.31
N THR A 7 2.38 -17.49 40.37
CA THR A 7 1.24 -16.59 40.44
C THR A 7 1.71 -15.19 40.12
N VAL A 8 1.14 -14.54 39.08
CA VAL A 8 1.33 -13.11 38.84
C VAL A 8 0.08 -12.36 39.27
N LEU A 9 0.32 -11.51 40.25
CA LEU A 9 -0.61 -10.66 40.94
C LEU A 9 -1.06 -9.50 40.06
N LEU A 10 -2.38 -9.38 39.90
CA LEU A 10 -3.08 -8.29 39.22
C LEU A 10 -3.25 -7.13 40.20
N ALA A 11 -2.62 -5.99 39.96
CA ALA A 11 -2.85 -4.76 40.72
C ALA A 11 -3.68 -3.78 39.91
N LEU A 12 -4.96 -3.66 40.30
CA LEU A 12 -5.87 -2.59 39.93
C LEU A 12 -5.53 -1.35 40.78
N LEU A 13 -5.27 -0.23 40.12
CA LEU A 13 -5.32 1.09 40.79
C LEU A 13 -6.43 1.93 40.14
N ILE A 14 -7.50 2.02 40.86
CA ILE A 14 -8.56 3.03 40.73
C ILE A 14 -8.08 4.25 41.51
N SER A 15 -8.09 5.42 40.90
CA SER A 15 -8.10 6.68 41.70
C SER A 15 -8.98 7.71 41.04
N CYS A 16 -9.86 8.22 41.87
CA CYS A 16 -10.99 9.06 41.61
C CYS A 16 -10.58 10.54 41.44
N ASN A 17 -11.38 11.18 40.62
CA ASN A 17 -12.02 12.52 40.77
C ASN A 17 -11.43 13.52 41.76
N ASN A 18 -11.26 14.75 41.32
CA ASN A 18 -11.79 15.89 42.03
C ASN A 18 -12.07 17.10 41.14
N GLU A 19 -13.25 17.65 41.33
CA GLU A 19 -13.81 18.83 40.68
C GLU A 19 -13.35 20.16 41.36
N SER A 20 -13.51 21.22 40.56
CA SER A 20 -13.88 22.61 40.94
C SER A 20 -12.80 23.57 41.46
N LYS A 21 -12.60 24.71 40.83
CA LYS A 21 -13.39 25.94 40.84
C LYS A 21 -12.69 27.09 40.12
N THR A 22 -13.50 27.87 39.48
CA THR A 22 -13.36 29.24 38.96
C THR A 22 -12.61 30.17 39.91
N ASP A 23 -11.71 31.01 39.36
CA ASP A 23 -11.72 32.46 39.66
C ASP A 23 -10.92 33.25 38.60
N SER A 24 -11.53 34.38 38.21
CA SER A 24 -11.02 35.40 37.32
C SER A 24 -9.95 36.28 38.00
N ALA A 25 -8.91 36.66 37.28
CA ALA A 25 -8.26 37.94 37.45
C ALA A 25 -7.50 38.36 36.19
N THR A 26 -7.87 39.48 35.69
CA THR A 26 -7.29 40.35 34.66
C THR A 26 -5.90 40.85 35.09
N THR A 27 -4.92 40.91 34.16
CA THR A 27 -4.17 42.14 33.80
C THR A 27 -2.99 41.88 32.86
N THR A 28 -3.02 42.63 31.76
CA THR A 28 -1.98 43.40 31.03
C THR A 28 -0.73 42.71 30.47
N SER A 29 -0.71 42.73 29.13
CA SER A 29 0.34 43.18 28.20
C SER A 29 1.81 42.87 28.50
N ASP A 30 2.45 42.07 27.63
CA ASP A 30 3.55 42.67 26.86
C ASP A 30 3.77 41.97 25.51
N SER A 31 4.18 42.76 24.55
CA SER A 31 4.34 42.53 23.16
C SER A 31 5.71 41.88 22.87
N SER A 32 5.75 40.77 22.14
CA SER A 32 6.92 40.50 21.26
C SER A 32 6.59 39.48 20.18
N ASN A 33 6.39 40.00 19.01
CA ASN A 33 6.90 39.54 17.71
C ASN A 33 6.88 38.04 17.41
N ALA A 34 5.74 37.52 16.98
CA ALA A 34 5.69 36.25 16.19
C ALA A 34 5.72 36.64 14.73
N THR A 35 6.81 36.32 14.08
CA THR A 35 7.01 36.42 12.64
C THR A 35 5.97 35.52 11.95
N ALA A 36 5.12 36.14 11.16
CA ALA A 36 4.10 35.48 10.37
C ALA A 36 4.74 34.44 9.40
N ALA A 37 4.41 33.19 9.55
CA ALA A 37 4.59 32.20 8.51
C ALA A 37 3.62 32.55 7.38
N LYS A 38 4.18 33.02 6.28
CA LYS A 38 3.48 33.31 5.05
C LYS A 38 3.15 32.03 4.32
N ASP A 39 1.92 31.98 3.86
CA ASP A 39 1.44 31.29 2.67
C ASP A 39 1.43 29.75 2.68
N ALA A 40 0.42 29.21 3.34
CA ALA A 40 -0.22 28.01 2.84
C ALA A 40 -1.22 28.45 1.75
N THR A 41 -0.87 28.29 0.50
CA THR A 41 -1.81 28.40 -0.62
C THR A 41 -2.89 27.36 -0.39
N THR A 42 -4.01 27.80 0.16
CA THR A 42 -5.24 27.00 0.24
C THR A 42 -5.72 26.83 -1.20
N THR A 43 -5.38 25.70 -1.81
CA THR A 43 -6.06 25.25 -3.01
C THR A 43 -7.53 25.05 -2.60
N GLU A 44 -8.41 25.96 -2.96
CA GLU A 44 -9.85 25.78 -2.81
C GLU A 44 -10.22 24.51 -3.59
N THR A 45 -10.38 23.41 -2.86
CA THR A 45 -11.01 22.21 -3.38
C THR A 45 -12.46 22.62 -3.65
N LYS A 46 -12.81 22.80 -4.93
CA LYS A 46 -14.18 23.02 -5.35
C LYS A 46 -14.98 21.84 -4.81
N THR A 47 -15.74 22.04 -3.75
CA THR A 47 -16.62 21.03 -3.18
C THR A 47 -17.69 20.77 -4.24
N GLU A 48 -17.65 19.59 -4.87
CA GLU A 48 -18.72 19.17 -5.75
C GLU A 48 -20.02 19.10 -4.95
N GLU A 49 -21.08 19.71 -5.49
CA GLU A 49 -22.39 19.70 -4.84
C GLU A 49 -22.92 18.26 -4.78
N TRP A 50 -23.39 17.84 -3.61
CA TRP A 50 -23.98 16.51 -3.43
C TRP A 50 -25.27 16.39 -4.24
N ILE A 51 -25.39 15.38 -5.08
CA ILE A 51 -26.58 15.06 -5.88
C ILE A 51 -27.39 14.01 -5.11
N PRO A 52 -28.61 14.34 -4.61
CA PRO A 52 -29.47 13.37 -3.95
C PRO A 52 -29.91 12.27 -4.93
N VAL A 53 -29.96 11.03 -4.44
CA VAL A 53 -30.45 9.86 -5.18
C VAL A 53 -31.49 9.13 -4.30
N ASP A 54 -32.50 8.52 -4.92
CA ASP A 54 -33.47 7.69 -4.22
C ASP A 54 -32.86 6.34 -3.80
N ASP A 55 -33.48 5.69 -2.79
CA ASP A 55 -32.98 4.46 -2.19
C ASP A 55 -32.85 3.30 -3.19
N SER A 56 -33.74 3.21 -4.15
CA SER A 56 -33.73 2.14 -5.15
C SER A 56 -32.57 2.29 -6.13
N THR A 57 -32.29 3.50 -6.57
CA THR A 57 -31.16 3.85 -7.40
C THR A 57 -29.83 3.63 -6.66
N ALA A 58 -29.76 4.06 -5.40
CA ALA A 58 -28.59 3.84 -4.55
C ALA A 58 -28.30 2.34 -4.36
N MET A 59 -29.32 1.55 -4.01
CA MET A 59 -29.17 0.11 -3.83
C MET A 59 -28.72 -0.59 -5.12
N LYS A 60 -29.32 -0.27 -6.25
CA LYS A 60 -28.93 -0.84 -7.55
C LYS A 60 -27.46 -0.54 -7.89
N ALA A 61 -27.05 0.70 -7.72
CA ALA A 61 -25.65 1.10 -7.96
C ALA A 61 -24.66 0.36 -7.03
N MET A 62 -25.00 0.23 -5.74
CA MET A 62 -24.17 -0.54 -4.78
C MET A 62 -24.06 -2.02 -5.17
N MET A 63 -25.15 -2.64 -5.60
CA MET A 63 -25.11 -4.04 -6.05
C MET A 63 -24.28 -4.21 -7.32
N GLU A 64 -24.37 -3.29 -8.26
CA GLU A 64 -23.62 -3.32 -9.51
C GLU A 64 -22.11 -3.22 -9.26
N VAL A 65 -21.66 -2.23 -8.47
CA VAL A 65 -20.22 -2.08 -8.16
C VAL A 65 -19.72 -3.16 -7.23
N GLY A 66 -20.57 -3.70 -6.34
CA GLY A 66 -20.24 -4.75 -5.40
C GLY A 66 -20.17 -6.16 -6.01
N THR A 67 -20.65 -6.37 -7.23
CA THR A 67 -20.67 -7.69 -7.89
C THR A 67 -19.35 -7.89 -8.65
N PRO A 68 -18.58 -9.00 -8.40
CA PRO A 68 -17.41 -9.35 -9.19
C PRO A 68 -17.72 -9.47 -10.69
N GLY A 69 -16.78 -9.04 -11.51
CA GLY A 69 -16.90 -9.01 -12.96
C GLY A 69 -15.70 -9.65 -13.68
N PRO A 70 -15.52 -9.38 -14.97
CA PRO A 70 -14.43 -9.93 -15.77
C PRO A 70 -13.03 -9.57 -15.22
N GLU A 71 -12.87 -8.41 -14.62
CA GLU A 71 -11.60 -7.99 -14.02
C GLU A 71 -11.21 -8.89 -12.82
N GLN A 72 -12.18 -9.21 -11.97
CA GLN A 72 -11.95 -10.14 -10.86
C GLN A 72 -11.73 -11.57 -11.36
N ALA A 73 -12.41 -11.97 -12.43
CA ALA A 73 -12.17 -13.26 -13.07
C ALA A 73 -10.76 -13.34 -13.68
N MET A 74 -10.21 -12.24 -14.17
CA MET A 74 -8.83 -12.15 -14.65
C MET A 74 -7.85 -12.40 -13.51
N LEU A 75 -8.00 -11.75 -12.35
CA LEU A 75 -7.15 -11.98 -11.17
C LEU A 75 -7.22 -13.44 -10.71
N ALA A 76 -8.40 -14.05 -10.75
CA ALA A 76 -8.59 -15.42 -10.30
C ALA A 76 -7.79 -16.46 -11.11
N LYS A 77 -7.43 -16.17 -12.36
CA LYS A 77 -6.57 -17.04 -13.19
C LYS A 77 -5.18 -17.19 -12.60
N ASP A 78 -4.72 -16.22 -11.84
CA ASP A 78 -3.38 -16.20 -11.27
C ASP A 78 -3.33 -16.79 -9.85
N ASN A 79 -4.46 -17.31 -9.34
CA ASN A 79 -4.48 -18.05 -8.07
C ASN A 79 -3.51 -19.23 -8.08
N GLY A 80 -2.90 -19.47 -6.94
CA GLY A 80 -1.99 -20.57 -6.72
C GLY A 80 -0.60 -20.12 -6.26
N THR A 81 0.35 -21.03 -6.32
CA THR A 81 1.72 -20.82 -5.89
C THR A 81 2.62 -20.56 -7.10
N TRP A 82 3.52 -19.60 -6.95
CA TRP A 82 4.46 -19.17 -7.97
C TRP A 82 5.87 -19.14 -7.40
N LYS A 83 6.84 -19.62 -8.16
CA LYS A 83 8.26 -19.45 -7.87
C LYS A 83 8.70 -18.11 -8.42
N ALA A 84 9.49 -17.36 -7.65
CA ALA A 84 10.00 -16.06 -8.03
C ALA A 84 11.54 -16.07 -8.09
N GLU A 85 12.08 -15.50 -9.16
CA GLU A 85 13.48 -15.11 -9.27
C GLU A 85 13.52 -13.57 -9.27
N VAL A 86 14.16 -13.00 -8.27
CA VAL A 86 14.23 -11.55 -8.05
C VAL A 86 15.62 -11.05 -8.41
N THR A 87 15.67 -10.01 -9.20
CA THR A 87 16.89 -9.29 -9.57
C THR A 87 16.74 -7.84 -9.13
N MET A 88 17.70 -7.32 -8.36
CA MET A 88 17.66 -5.96 -7.83
C MET A 88 18.94 -5.21 -8.19
N TRP A 89 18.81 -3.92 -8.43
CA TRP A 89 19.90 -2.98 -8.67
C TRP A 89 19.87 -1.86 -7.64
N GLU A 90 20.96 -1.65 -6.94
CA GLU A 90 21.08 -0.58 -5.94
C GLU A 90 21.09 0.81 -6.57
N LYS A 91 21.71 0.93 -7.75
CA LYS A 91 21.78 2.16 -8.56
C LYS A 91 21.96 1.83 -10.04
N PRO A 92 21.73 2.79 -10.94
CA PRO A 92 21.97 2.59 -12.37
C PRO A 92 23.39 2.10 -12.65
N GLY A 93 23.50 1.01 -13.43
CA GLY A 93 24.79 0.41 -13.81
C GLY A 93 25.48 -0.43 -12.74
N ALA A 94 24.91 -0.58 -11.55
CA ALA A 94 25.45 -1.49 -10.54
C ALA A 94 25.26 -2.96 -10.95
N ALA A 95 26.13 -3.84 -10.48
CA ALA A 95 25.94 -5.27 -10.59
C ALA A 95 24.66 -5.69 -9.88
N PRO A 96 23.81 -6.54 -10.46
CA PRO A 96 22.58 -6.97 -9.83
C PRO A 96 22.86 -7.94 -8.68
N ALA A 97 22.02 -7.83 -7.64
CA ALA A 97 21.85 -8.87 -6.63
C ALA A 97 20.65 -9.75 -7.02
N THR A 98 20.79 -11.07 -6.87
CA THR A 98 19.72 -12.02 -7.19
C THR A 98 19.29 -12.80 -5.96
N SER A 99 18.00 -13.09 -5.87
CA SER A 99 17.42 -13.94 -4.82
C SER A 99 16.25 -14.73 -5.36
N LYS A 100 15.70 -15.62 -4.52
CA LYS A 100 14.55 -16.45 -4.86
C LYS A 100 13.49 -16.32 -3.79
N GLY A 101 12.24 -16.51 -4.20
CA GLY A 101 11.10 -16.52 -3.30
C GLY A 101 9.93 -17.33 -3.84
N THR A 102 8.88 -17.31 -3.06
CA THR A 102 7.60 -17.94 -3.41
C THR A 102 6.48 -16.93 -3.19
N LEU A 103 5.59 -16.83 -4.19
CA LEU A 103 4.34 -16.09 -4.06
C LEU A 103 3.18 -17.06 -3.93
N SER A 104 2.15 -16.64 -3.21
CA SER A 104 0.85 -17.30 -3.18
C SER A 104 -0.23 -16.28 -3.45
N ASN A 105 -1.03 -16.51 -4.47
CA ASN A 105 -2.16 -15.67 -4.87
C ASN A 105 -3.47 -16.37 -4.53
N LYS A 106 -4.39 -15.64 -3.89
CA LYS A 106 -5.71 -16.17 -3.50
C LYS A 106 -6.78 -15.08 -3.59
N MET A 107 -7.89 -15.40 -4.25
CA MET A 107 -9.07 -14.54 -4.18
C MET A 107 -9.73 -14.61 -2.80
N ILE A 108 -10.16 -13.48 -2.29
CA ILE A 108 -10.83 -13.32 -1.00
C ILE A 108 -12.15 -12.56 -1.13
N LEU A 109 -12.92 -12.48 -0.05
CA LEU A 109 -14.18 -11.73 0.06
C LEU A 109 -15.15 -12.00 -1.10
N GLY A 110 -15.40 -13.30 -1.36
CA GLY A 110 -16.30 -13.72 -2.42
C GLY A 110 -15.78 -13.40 -3.83
N GLY A 111 -14.45 -13.40 -4.03
CA GLY A 111 -13.82 -13.18 -5.33
C GLY A 111 -13.66 -11.71 -5.73
N ARG A 112 -13.73 -10.77 -4.77
CA ARG A 112 -13.62 -9.32 -5.06
C ARG A 112 -12.19 -8.84 -5.14
N TYR A 113 -11.29 -9.44 -4.35
CA TYR A 113 -9.89 -9.03 -4.25
C TYR A 113 -8.98 -10.25 -4.33
N GLN A 114 -7.77 -10.05 -4.83
CA GLN A 114 -6.70 -11.01 -4.74
C GLN A 114 -5.71 -10.57 -3.66
N VAL A 115 -5.41 -11.47 -2.72
CA VAL A 115 -4.28 -11.32 -1.81
C VAL A 115 -3.11 -12.08 -2.39
N THR A 116 -1.96 -11.41 -2.44
CA THR A 116 -0.65 -11.96 -2.77
C THR A 116 0.19 -11.96 -1.51
N THR A 117 0.79 -13.09 -1.18
CA THR A 117 1.83 -13.18 -0.15
C THR A 117 3.15 -13.58 -0.80
N PHE A 118 4.24 -12.94 -0.39
CA PHE A 118 5.59 -13.28 -0.83
C PHE A 118 6.43 -13.69 0.37
N LYS A 119 7.23 -14.75 0.20
CA LYS A 119 8.26 -15.16 1.16
C LYS A 119 9.52 -15.50 0.39
N GLY A 120 10.63 -14.97 0.86
CA GLY A 120 11.91 -15.19 0.19
C GLY A 120 13.06 -14.58 0.97
N ASP A 121 14.12 -14.29 0.24
CA ASP A 121 15.29 -13.59 0.74
C ASP A 121 15.43 -12.27 -0.05
N MET A 122 15.82 -11.22 0.63
CA MET A 122 16.13 -9.95 0.04
C MET A 122 17.44 -9.43 0.64
N MET A 123 18.49 -9.34 -0.17
CA MET A 123 19.81 -8.88 0.25
C MET A 123 20.39 -9.68 1.44
N GLY A 124 20.13 -11.00 1.48
CA GLY A 124 20.60 -11.88 2.57
C GLY A 124 19.75 -11.83 3.85
N MET A 125 18.60 -11.16 3.83
CA MET A 125 17.67 -11.09 4.95
C MET A 125 16.33 -11.75 4.62
N PRO A 126 15.68 -12.45 5.55
CA PRO A 126 14.35 -12.99 5.35
C PRO A 126 13.37 -11.85 5.01
N PHE A 127 12.66 -11.99 3.90
CA PHE A 127 11.69 -11.02 3.42
C PHE A 127 10.30 -11.66 3.31
N GLU A 128 9.33 -10.99 3.92
CA GLU A 128 7.92 -11.33 3.81
C GLU A 128 7.12 -10.09 3.45
N GLY A 129 6.19 -10.24 2.51
CA GLY A 129 5.29 -9.16 2.14
C GLY A 129 3.91 -9.67 1.77
N THR A 130 2.94 -8.78 1.88
CA THR A 130 1.54 -9.04 1.53
C THR A 130 0.96 -7.86 0.78
N GLY A 131 0.30 -8.16 -0.33
CA GLY A 131 -0.42 -7.17 -1.12
C GLY A 131 -1.87 -7.56 -1.34
N THR A 132 -2.71 -6.57 -1.61
CA THR A 132 -4.09 -6.78 -2.04
C THR A 132 -4.29 -6.03 -3.34
N THR A 133 -4.81 -6.73 -4.35
CA THR A 133 -5.15 -6.14 -5.64
C THR A 133 -6.64 -6.30 -5.92
N GLY A 134 -7.26 -5.24 -6.42
CA GLY A 134 -8.66 -5.23 -6.82
C GLY A 134 -8.92 -4.28 -7.97
N TYR A 135 -10.13 -4.33 -8.51
CA TYR A 135 -10.62 -3.39 -9.50
C TYR A 135 -11.80 -2.59 -8.92
N ASP A 136 -11.62 -1.30 -8.81
CA ASP A 136 -12.67 -0.37 -8.40
C ASP A 136 -13.58 -0.08 -9.61
N LYS A 137 -14.73 -0.72 -9.63
CA LYS A 137 -15.69 -0.59 -10.75
C LYS A 137 -16.30 0.79 -10.84
N ALA A 138 -16.43 1.51 -9.73
CA ALA A 138 -16.98 2.87 -9.73
C ALA A 138 -16.01 3.85 -10.38
N ARG A 139 -14.72 3.77 -10.07
CA ARG A 139 -13.66 4.61 -10.64
C ARG A 139 -13.05 4.04 -11.93
N LYS A 140 -13.34 2.78 -12.25
CA LYS A 140 -12.77 2.04 -13.39
C LYS A 140 -11.23 2.00 -13.35
N VAL A 141 -10.65 1.75 -12.18
CA VAL A 141 -9.22 1.74 -11.94
C VAL A 141 -8.81 0.50 -11.16
N TRP A 142 -7.65 -0.05 -11.49
CA TRP A 142 -7.01 -1.08 -10.69
C TRP A 142 -6.37 -0.44 -9.47
N VAL A 143 -6.51 -1.08 -8.31
CA VAL A 143 -5.91 -0.63 -7.05
C VAL A 143 -5.06 -1.75 -6.47
N SER A 144 -3.92 -1.38 -5.90
CA SER A 144 -3.02 -2.33 -5.25
C SER A 144 -2.44 -1.71 -3.99
N THR A 145 -2.32 -2.52 -2.95
CA THR A 145 -1.59 -2.17 -1.71
C THR A 145 -0.47 -3.17 -1.50
N TRP A 146 0.56 -2.75 -0.77
CA TRP A 146 1.65 -3.62 -0.35
C TRP A 146 2.16 -3.22 1.03
N THR A 147 2.44 -4.23 1.85
CA THR A 147 3.10 -4.12 3.15
C THR A 147 4.14 -5.23 3.27
N ASP A 148 5.24 -4.96 3.95
CA ASP A 148 6.32 -5.92 4.15
C ASP A 148 7.03 -5.73 5.50
N ASN A 149 7.92 -6.64 5.83
CA ASN A 149 8.67 -6.62 7.08
C ASN A 149 9.91 -5.70 7.07
N MET A 150 10.14 -4.94 5.99
CA MET A 150 11.26 -3.99 5.88
C MET A 150 10.80 -2.55 6.14
N SER A 151 9.48 -2.30 6.15
CA SER A 151 8.89 -0.98 6.30
C SER A 151 7.64 -1.01 7.19
N THR A 152 7.29 0.12 7.78
CA THR A 152 5.99 0.34 8.45
C THR A 152 5.00 1.08 7.56
N ALA A 153 5.38 1.42 6.34
CA ALA A 153 4.53 2.11 5.39
C ALA A 153 3.58 1.14 4.67
N ILE A 154 2.43 1.65 4.25
CA ILE A 154 1.54 0.98 3.31
C ILE A 154 1.75 1.64 1.95
N MET A 155 2.24 0.90 0.98
CA MET A 155 2.32 1.36 -0.40
C MET A 155 0.95 1.23 -1.05
N ASN A 156 0.45 2.33 -1.60
CA ASN A 156 -0.80 2.37 -2.35
C ASN A 156 -0.51 2.75 -3.80
N MET A 157 -1.07 2.00 -4.73
CA MET A 157 -0.87 2.22 -6.16
C MET A 157 -2.19 2.13 -6.90
N GLU A 158 -2.33 2.91 -7.96
CA GLU A 158 -3.44 2.84 -8.91
C GLU A 158 -2.90 2.53 -10.31
N GLY A 159 -3.70 1.83 -11.11
CA GLY A 159 -3.19 1.34 -12.38
C GLY A 159 -4.23 1.05 -13.44
N THR A 160 -3.71 0.69 -14.61
CA THR A 160 -4.47 0.33 -15.81
C THR A 160 -3.98 -1.00 -16.36
N TYR A 161 -4.85 -1.70 -17.08
CA TYR A 161 -4.51 -2.91 -17.79
C TYR A 161 -4.63 -2.70 -19.31
N ASP A 162 -3.59 -3.07 -20.03
CA ASP A 162 -3.57 -3.12 -21.48
C ASP A 162 -3.72 -4.59 -21.93
N GLU A 163 -4.85 -4.90 -22.53
CA GLU A 163 -5.19 -6.25 -22.97
C GLU A 163 -4.31 -6.71 -24.14
N ALA A 164 -3.94 -5.81 -25.05
CA ALA A 164 -3.16 -6.16 -26.23
C ALA A 164 -1.75 -6.61 -25.88
N SER A 165 -1.12 -5.96 -24.93
CA SER A 165 0.21 -6.33 -24.42
C SER A 165 0.17 -7.25 -23.19
N ARG A 166 -1.03 -7.51 -22.64
CA ARG A 166 -1.25 -8.25 -21.38
C ARG A 166 -0.45 -7.64 -20.22
N THR A 167 -0.45 -6.31 -20.14
CA THR A 167 0.39 -5.57 -19.20
C THR A 167 -0.47 -4.76 -18.23
N MET A 168 -0.24 -4.97 -16.95
CA MET A 168 -0.76 -4.15 -15.85
C MET A 168 0.29 -3.12 -15.46
N THR A 169 -0.06 -1.85 -15.44
CA THR A 169 0.84 -0.77 -14.99
C THR A 169 0.22 -0.06 -13.81
N PHE A 170 0.93 -0.05 -12.69
CA PHE A 170 0.58 0.68 -11.48
C PHE A 170 1.53 1.85 -11.26
N THR A 171 1.02 2.94 -10.71
CA THR A 171 1.80 4.08 -10.22
C THR A 171 1.37 4.45 -8.81
N GLY A 172 2.29 4.95 -8.02
CA GLY A 172 2.03 5.39 -6.66
C GLY A 172 3.12 6.33 -6.16
N LYS A 173 2.94 6.82 -4.95
CA LYS A 173 3.93 7.69 -4.30
C LYS A 173 4.28 7.14 -2.93
N MET A 174 5.54 7.27 -2.56
CA MET A 174 6.05 6.89 -1.25
C MET A 174 6.94 8.01 -0.72
N LEU A 175 6.88 8.27 0.58
CA LEU A 175 7.80 9.17 1.22
C LEU A 175 9.16 8.48 1.38
N CYS A 176 10.21 9.08 0.83
CA CYS A 176 11.57 8.59 1.04
C CYS A 176 12.01 8.90 2.48
N PRO A 177 12.30 7.90 3.32
CA PRO A 177 12.65 8.14 4.72
C PRO A 177 14.01 8.83 4.90
N ALA A 178 14.89 8.73 3.90
CA ALA A 178 16.24 9.31 3.97
C ALA A 178 16.25 10.83 3.81
N ASN A 179 15.31 11.41 3.06
CA ASN A 179 15.31 12.84 2.78
C ASN A 179 13.95 13.54 2.93
N GLY A 180 12.90 12.80 3.32
CA GLY A 180 11.54 13.32 3.50
C GLY A 180 10.87 13.82 2.22
N LYS A 181 11.31 13.37 1.04
CA LYS A 181 10.71 13.76 -0.25
C LYS A 181 9.79 12.67 -0.77
N TRP A 182 8.72 13.08 -1.43
CA TRP A 182 7.85 12.17 -2.13
C TRP A 182 8.53 11.65 -3.40
N CYS A 183 8.55 10.32 -3.55
CA CYS A 183 9.07 9.61 -4.70
C CYS A 183 7.93 8.97 -5.47
N GLU A 184 7.98 9.04 -6.80
CA GLU A 184 7.08 8.29 -7.65
C GLU A 184 7.60 6.87 -7.84
N LEU A 185 6.70 5.90 -7.73
CA LEU A 185 6.95 4.50 -7.99
C LEU A 185 6.11 4.06 -9.18
N LYS A 186 6.67 3.18 -9.98
CA LYS A 186 5.95 2.53 -11.08
C LYS A 186 6.23 1.04 -11.04
N GLN A 187 5.17 0.25 -11.15
CA GLN A 187 5.23 -1.21 -11.28
C GLN A 187 4.60 -1.62 -12.60
N VAL A 188 5.29 -2.46 -13.34
CA VAL A 188 4.81 -3.01 -14.62
C VAL A 188 4.79 -4.52 -14.48
N MET A 189 3.62 -5.14 -14.62
CA MET A 189 3.44 -6.58 -14.59
C MET A 189 3.02 -7.05 -15.98
N LYS A 190 3.83 -7.86 -16.61
CA LYS A 190 3.57 -8.41 -17.95
C LYS A 190 3.39 -9.91 -17.90
N LYS A 191 2.26 -10.37 -18.39
CA LYS A 191 1.98 -11.80 -18.53
C LYS A 191 2.54 -12.30 -19.86
N LEU A 192 3.59 -13.12 -19.81
CA LEU A 192 4.22 -13.68 -20.99
C LEU A 192 3.41 -14.85 -21.56
N ASP A 193 2.93 -15.72 -20.68
CA ASP A 193 2.03 -16.83 -20.95
C ASP A 193 1.17 -17.14 -19.71
N ASP A 194 0.43 -18.24 -19.68
CA ASP A 194 -0.48 -18.57 -18.56
C ASP A 194 0.25 -19.03 -17.28
N LYS A 195 1.56 -19.24 -17.37
CA LYS A 195 2.40 -19.74 -16.29
C LYS A 195 3.61 -18.85 -15.99
N THR A 196 3.83 -17.80 -16.78
CA THR A 196 5.02 -16.96 -16.66
C THR A 196 4.63 -15.48 -16.68
N GLU A 197 5.06 -14.76 -15.65
CA GLU A 197 4.90 -13.31 -15.52
C GLU A 197 6.23 -12.66 -15.19
N VAL A 198 6.39 -11.42 -15.62
CA VAL A 198 7.51 -10.57 -15.24
C VAL A 198 6.95 -9.29 -14.62
N MET A 199 7.46 -8.95 -13.45
CA MET A 199 7.18 -7.69 -12.78
C MET A 199 8.45 -6.85 -12.75
N GLU A 200 8.34 -5.60 -13.15
CA GLU A 200 9.40 -4.61 -13.06
C GLU A 200 8.97 -3.50 -12.10
N MET A 201 9.88 -3.09 -11.23
CA MET A 201 9.68 -1.95 -10.33
C MET A 201 10.65 -0.84 -10.70
N TYR A 202 10.11 0.37 -10.74
CA TYR A 202 10.86 1.59 -11.02
C TYR A 202 10.71 2.55 -9.85
N GLY A 203 11.81 3.15 -9.44
CA GLY A 203 11.87 4.15 -8.38
C GLY A 203 13.06 5.08 -8.58
N PRO A 204 13.27 6.04 -7.68
CA PRO A 204 14.37 6.99 -7.80
C PRO A 204 15.70 6.36 -7.44
N ASP A 205 16.72 6.73 -8.17
CA ASP A 205 18.11 6.65 -7.71
C ASP A 205 18.31 7.63 -6.54
N MET A 206 18.76 7.14 -5.41
CA MET A 206 18.87 7.93 -4.17
C MET A 206 19.88 9.09 -4.25
N GLN A 207 20.81 9.06 -5.20
CA GLN A 207 21.79 10.12 -5.39
C GLN A 207 21.30 11.23 -6.33
N THR A 208 20.57 10.85 -7.38
CA THR A 208 20.20 11.78 -8.46
C THR A 208 18.71 12.11 -8.51
N GLY A 209 17.86 11.32 -7.84
CA GLY A 209 16.39 11.39 -7.92
C GLY A 209 15.81 10.91 -9.25
N LYS A 210 16.64 10.48 -10.21
CA LYS A 210 16.18 9.99 -11.51
C LYS A 210 15.60 8.59 -11.39
N THR A 211 14.45 8.39 -12.01
CA THR A 211 13.79 7.08 -12.04
C THR A 211 14.60 6.06 -12.85
N PHE A 212 14.77 4.86 -12.30
CA PHE A 212 15.37 3.73 -13.01
C PHE A 212 14.68 2.41 -12.60
N LYS A 213 14.88 1.35 -13.36
CA LYS A 213 14.43 0.01 -12.98
C LYS A 213 15.34 -0.51 -11.86
N ASN A 214 14.79 -0.62 -10.66
CA ASN A 214 15.52 -1.06 -9.47
C ASN A 214 15.24 -2.52 -9.10
N MET A 215 14.16 -3.13 -9.65
CA MET A 215 13.85 -4.54 -9.44
C MET A 215 13.17 -5.15 -10.67
N GLU A 216 13.47 -6.41 -10.90
CA GLU A 216 12.76 -7.29 -11.81
C GLU A 216 12.47 -8.61 -11.10
N MET A 217 11.25 -9.10 -11.23
CA MET A 217 10.86 -10.40 -10.68
C MET A 217 10.24 -11.24 -11.78
N LYS A 218 10.87 -12.36 -12.09
CA LYS A 218 10.29 -13.37 -12.98
C LYS A 218 9.57 -14.41 -12.13
N MET A 219 8.30 -14.61 -12.43
CA MET A 219 7.42 -15.52 -11.69
C MET A 219 6.99 -16.68 -12.60
N THR A 220 7.07 -17.90 -12.07
CA THR A 220 6.63 -19.11 -12.78
C THR A 220 5.66 -19.90 -11.90
N LYS A 221 4.48 -20.17 -12.42
CA LYS A 221 3.42 -20.90 -11.72
C LYS A 221 3.84 -22.34 -11.47
N SER A 222 3.69 -22.79 -10.23
CA SER A 222 4.06 -24.15 -9.77
C SER A 222 3.02 -25.19 -10.16
#